data_3f680a13a8bf16275c5a97e2cc141172
#
_entry.id   3f680a13a8bf16275c5a97e2cc141172
#
_cell.length_a   1.000
_cell.length_b   1.000
_cell.length_c   1.000
_cell.angle_alpha   90.00
_cell.angle_beta   90.00
_cell.angle_gamma   90.00
#
_symmetry.space_group_name_H-M   'P 1'
#
loop_
_entity.id
_entity.type
_entity.pdbx_description
1 polymer ?
#
loop_
_entity_poly.entity_id
_entity_poly.type
_entity_poly.pdbx_seq_one_letter_code
_entity_poly.pdbx_strand_id
1 'polypeptide(L)'
;ISLVEEYRQKMEDVNLSENTDGIGDDRKVEIPFTAANGVTKVNCTINGLPLNFVFDTGASDVTISQVEANFMFKNGYLSEKDIIGKQHYQTADGNISVGTVINLSSINFGGLTLTDVRASVVKSQNAPLLLGQTVLQRLGKIEIDNANRILKITTKQTVD
;
A
#
# COMPACT_ATOMS: atom_id res chain seq x y z
N ILE A 1 -22.62 -4.22 19.71
CA ILE A 1 -21.59 -3.55 19.78
C ILE A 1 -20.64 -3.99 18.84
N SER A 2 -20.01 -3.25 18.36
CA SER A 2 -19.03 -3.65 17.44
C SER A 2 -18.01 -4.37 18.25
N LEU A 3 -17.11 -4.95 17.59
CA LEU A 3 -16.08 -5.63 18.19
C LEU A 3 -15.30 -4.64 19.01
N VAL A 4 -15.29 -3.44 18.56
CA VAL A 4 -14.58 -2.43 19.27
C VAL A 4 -15.22 -2.21 20.56
N GLU A 5 -16.48 -2.20 20.57
CA GLU A 5 -17.13 -1.95 21.73
C GLU A 5 -17.06 -3.04 22.62
N GLU A 6 -17.19 -4.20 22.18
CA GLU A 6 -17.13 -5.27 22.92
C GLU A 6 -15.79 -5.37 23.46
N TYR A 7 -14.88 -5.00 22.77
CA TYR A 7 -13.56 -5.10 23.14
C TYR A 7 -13.37 -4.11 24.18
N ARG A 8 -14.05 -3.04 24.06
CA ARG A 8 -13.87 -2.02 24.90
C ARG A 8 -14.52 -2.29 26.16
N GLN A 9 -15.42 -3.08 26.19
CA GLN A 9 -16.11 -3.37 27.25
C GLN A 9 -15.26 -4.10 28.09
N LYS A 10 -14.57 -4.99 27.59
CA LYS A 10 -13.75 -5.71 28.30
C LYS A 10 -12.61 -4.98 28.62
N MET A 11 -12.45 -3.97 28.03
CA MET A 11 -11.29 -3.27 28.22
C MET A 11 -11.59 -2.30 29.16
N GLU A 12 -12.75 -2.07 29.24
CA GLU A 12 -13.11 -1.10 29.88
C GLU A 12 -13.26 -1.50 30.99
N ASP A 13 -13.39 -2.27 31.00
CA ASP A 13 -13.34 -2.65 31.77
C ASP A 13 -12.01 -2.63 31.93
N VAL A 14 -11.62 -2.62 31.67
CA VAL A 14 -10.39 -2.49 31.65
C VAL A 14 -9.89 -1.41 31.44
N ASN A 15 -10.57 -1.32 31.37
CA ASN A 15 -10.31 -0.45 30.90
C ASN A 15 -10.15 0.19 30.73
N LEU A 16 -10.57 0.12 30.99
CA LEU A 16 -10.60 0.68 30.42
C LEU A 16 -10.02 1.20 30.39
N SER A 17 -10.03 1.09 30.59
CA SER A 17 -9.64 1.53 30.05
C SER A 17 -8.95 1.80 29.70
N GLU A 18 -9.09 1.60 29.45
CA GLU A 18 -8.60 1.86 28.65
C GLU A 18 -8.21 2.24 28.02
N ASN A 19 -8.61 2.18 28.07
CA ASN A 19 -8.45 2.59 27.07
C ASN A 19 -8.35 3.07 26.56
N THR A 20 -8.70 3.20 26.54
CA THR A 20 -8.65 3.60 25.74
C THR A 20 -8.61 4.09 25.22
N ASP A 21 -9.05 4.25 25.00
CA ASP A 21 -9.00 4.62 24.23
C ASP A 21 -8.96 4.56 23.43
N GLY A 22 -9.60 4.54 23.44
CA GLY A 22 -9.82 4.09 22.22
C GLY A 22 -8.80 4.42 21.48
N ILE A 23 -8.59 4.91 21.98
CA ILE A 23 -7.76 5.31 21.44
C ILE A 23 -6.96 4.61 20.82
N GLY A 24 -6.90 4.68 19.86
CA GLY A 24 -6.05 4.10 19.10
C GLY A 24 -5.68 2.71 19.35
N ASP A 25 -6.57 1.86 19.36
CA ASP A 25 -6.26 0.46 19.47
C ASP A 25 -5.54 0.08 18.20
N ASP A 26 -4.46 -0.65 18.32
CA ASP A 26 -3.75 -1.14 17.15
C ASP A 26 -4.53 -2.29 16.52
N ARG A 27 -4.53 -2.33 15.21
CA ARG A 27 -5.14 -3.41 14.46
C ARG A 27 -4.04 -4.29 13.95
N LYS A 28 -4.28 -5.59 13.94
CA LYS A 28 -3.31 -6.54 13.41
C LYS A 28 -3.91 -7.23 12.21
N VAL A 29 -3.20 -7.20 11.11
CA VAL A 29 -3.67 -7.77 9.86
C VAL A 29 -2.60 -8.70 9.33
N GLU A 30 -2.99 -9.85 8.81
CA GLU A 30 -2.07 -10.79 8.21
C GLU A 30 -2.37 -10.86 6.73
N ILE A 31 -1.36 -10.61 5.91
CA ILE A 31 -1.51 -10.59 4.48
C ILE A 31 -0.58 -11.60 3.85
N PRO A 32 -1.11 -12.58 3.11
CA PRO A 32 -0.25 -13.58 2.49
C PRO A 32 0.55 -12.97 1.35
N PHE A 33 1.74 -13.48 1.14
CA PHE A 33 2.55 -13.03 0.03
C PHE A 33 3.13 -14.24 -0.71
N THR A 34 3.59 -14.02 -1.93
CA THR A 34 4.32 -15.03 -2.67
C THR A 34 5.77 -14.60 -2.73
N ALA A 35 6.67 -15.55 -2.78
CA ALA A 35 8.08 -15.26 -2.86
C ALA A 35 8.71 -16.12 -3.96
N ALA A 36 9.43 -15.47 -4.85
CA ALA A 36 10.13 -16.17 -5.92
C ALA A 36 11.30 -15.32 -6.34
N ASN A 37 12.45 -15.95 -6.55
CA ASN A 37 13.64 -15.26 -7.01
C ASN A 37 14.03 -14.06 -6.11
N GLY A 38 13.81 -14.21 -4.81
CA GLY A 38 14.17 -13.16 -3.87
C GLY A 38 13.21 -11.98 -3.83
N VAL A 39 12.07 -12.10 -4.51
CA VAL A 39 11.11 -11.01 -4.57
C VAL A 39 9.83 -11.39 -3.82
N THR A 40 9.35 -10.49 -2.98
CA THR A 40 8.11 -10.67 -2.22
C THR A 40 7.02 -9.91 -2.94
N LYS A 41 5.96 -10.62 -3.34
CA LYS A 41 4.85 -9.99 -4.05
C LYS A 41 3.56 -10.10 -3.25
N VAL A 42 2.79 -9.03 -3.27
CA VAL A 42 1.51 -8.97 -2.58
C VAL A 42 0.43 -8.53 -3.53
N ASN A 43 -0.78 -9.01 -3.32
CA ASN A 43 -1.92 -8.60 -4.12
C ASN A 43 -2.56 -7.38 -3.48
N CYS A 44 -2.84 -6.38 -4.28
CA CYS A 44 -3.53 -5.18 -3.83
C CYS A 44 -4.56 -4.82 -4.86
N THR A 45 -5.56 -4.04 -4.49
CA THR A 45 -6.45 -3.45 -5.48
C THR A 45 -6.19 -1.96 -5.49
N ILE A 46 -6.04 -1.39 -6.68
CA ILE A 46 -5.80 0.03 -6.85
C ILE A 46 -7.02 0.59 -7.54
N ASN A 47 -7.75 1.46 -6.89
CA ASN A 47 -8.97 2.03 -7.42
C ASN A 47 -9.92 0.94 -7.93
N GLY A 48 -9.90 -0.21 -7.24
CA GLY A 48 -10.73 -1.35 -7.60
C GLY A 48 -10.13 -2.34 -8.58
N LEU A 49 -8.95 -2.05 -9.12
CA LEU A 49 -8.30 -2.95 -10.07
C LEU A 49 -7.30 -3.84 -9.33
N PRO A 50 -7.43 -5.16 -9.40
CA PRO A 50 -6.48 -6.05 -8.73
C PRO A 50 -5.13 -6.03 -9.46
N LEU A 51 -4.06 -5.83 -8.72
CA LEU A 51 -2.71 -5.82 -9.26
C LEU A 51 -1.78 -6.51 -8.26
N ASN A 52 -0.65 -6.97 -8.75
CA ASN A 52 0.33 -7.68 -7.95
C ASN A 52 1.56 -6.81 -7.83
N PHE A 53 1.90 -6.41 -6.63
CA PHE A 53 3.01 -5.50 -6.41
C PHE A 53 4.18 -6.16 -5.70
N VAL A 54 5.37 -5.69 -6.00
CA VAL A 54 6.57 -6.09 -5.29
C VAL A 54 6.66 -5.22 -4.03
N PHE A 55 6.83 -5.89 -2.89
CA PHE A 55 6.96 -5.23 -1.62
C PHE A 55 8.44 -4.89 -1.50
N ASP A 56 8.78 -3.61 -1.61
CA ASP A 56 10.17 -3.21 -1.69
C ASP A 56 10.50 -2.10 -0.70
N THR A 57 11.16 -2.48 0.39
CA THR A 57 11.53 -1.52 1.43
C THR A 57 12.62 -0.57 0.98
N GLY A 58 13.30 -0.88 -0.12
CA GLY A 58 14.33 -0.01 -0.65
C GLY A 58 13.82 1.06 -1.60
N ALA A 59 12.54 0.96 -2.01
CA ALA A 59 11.97 1.95 -2.90
C ALA A 59 11.32 3.07 -2.09
N SER A 60 11.33 4.29 -2.60
CA SER A 60 10.71 5.41 -1.90
C SER A 60 9.22 5.47 -2.12
N ASP A 61 8.79 5.34 -3.34
CA ASP A 61 7.40 5.56 -3.73
C ASP A 61 6.74 4.33 -4.29
N VAL A 62 5.44 4.42 -4.49
CA VAL A 62 4.72 3.45 -5.30
C VAL A 62 5.11 3.74 -6.74
N THR A 63 5.44 2.71 -7.49
CA THR A 63 5.84 2.84 -8.88
C THR A 63 4.94 1.97 -9.75
N ILE A 64 4.43 2.53 -10.83
CA ILE A 64 3.56 1.84 -11.78
C ILE A 64 4.17 2.01 -13.17
N SER A 65 4.18 0.95 -13.95
CA SER A 65 4.71 1.06 -15.31
C SER A 65 3.75 1.84 -16.20
N GLN A 66 4.28 2.37 -17.30
CA GLN A 66 3.46 3.10 -18.26
C GLN A 66 2.36 2.19 -18.84
N VAL A 67 2.66 0.92 -19.00
CA VAL A 67 1.69 -0.02 -19.56
C VAL A 67 0.48 -0.18 -18.65
N GLU A 68 0.71 -0.36 -17.35
CA GLU A 68 -0.39 -0.47 -16.41
C GLU A 68 -1.13 0.84 -16.28
N ALA A 69 -0.41 1.96 -16.26
CA ALA A 69 -1.05 3.26 -16.14
C ALA A 69 -1.95 3.53 -17.34
N ASN A 70 -1.48 3.20 -18.55
CA ASN A 70 -2.28 3.40 -19.74
C ASN A 70 -3.55 2.54 -19.69
N PHE A 71 -3.43 1.32 -19.21
CA PHE A 71 -4.59 0.44 -19.09
C PHE A 71 -5.58 1.07 -18.10
N MET A 72 -5.09 1.61 -17.01
CA MET A 72 -5.96 2.21 -16.00
C MET A 72 -6.67 3.45 -16.50
N PHE A 73 -5.97 4.30 -17.25
CA PHE A 73 -6.59 5.48 -17.80
C PHE A 73 -7.62 5.08 -18.87
N LYS A 74 -7.30 4.10 -19.70
CA LYS A 74 -8.20 3.72 -20.76
C LYS A 74 -9.47 3.06 -20.23
N ASN A 75 -9.39 2.39 -19.11
CA ASN A 75 -10.52 1.66 -18.56
C ASN A 75 -11.21 2.33 -17.37
N GLY A 76 -10.91 3.60 -17.16
CA GLY A 76 -11.62 4.37 -16.14
C GLY A 76 -11.16 4.24 -14.70
N TYR A 77 -10.04 3.55 -14.46
CA TYR A 77 -9.51 3.44 -13.10
C TYR A 77 -8.72 4.70 -12.71
N LEU A 78 -8.26 5.47 -13.69
CA LEU A 78 -7.61 6.74 -13.49
C LEU A 78 -8.17 7.74 -14.48
N SER A 79 -8.12 9.02 -14.13
CA SER A 79 -8.57 10.08 -15.04
C SER A 79 -7.59 11.23 -14.98
N GLU A 80 -7.75 12.23 -15.84
CA GLU A 80 -6.84 13.34 -15.88
C GLU A 80 -6.75 14.09 -14.56
N LYS A 81 -7.80 14.11 -13.78
CA LYS A 81 -7.77 14.80 -12.50
C LYS A 81 -6.83 14.13 -11.53
N ASP A 82 -6.44 12.89 -11.79
CA ASP A 82 -5.53 12.16 -10.91
C ASP A 82 -4.07 12.47 -11.22
N ILE A 83 -3.79 13.19 -12.29
CA ILE A 83 -2.42 13.53 -12.64
C ILE A 83 -2.00 14.73 -11.81
N ILE A 84 -0.95 14.55 -11.00
CA ILE A 84 -0.44 15.60 -10.15
C ILE A 84 0.58 16.45 -10.90
N GLY A 85 1.45 15.81 -11.66
CA GLY A 85 2.50 16.54 -12.36
C GLY A 85 3.57 15.61 -12.91
N LYS A 86 4.77 16.12 -13.06
CA LYS A 86 5.89 15.35 -13.58
C LYS A 86 7.04 15.37 -12.60
N GLN A 87 7.83 14.33 -12.65
CA GLN A 87 8.96 14.18 -11.77
C GLN A 87 10.15 13.69 -12.58
N HIS A 88 11.32 14.25 -12.32
CA HIS A 88 12.54 13.79 -12.96
C HIS A 88 13.16 12.70 -12.09
N TYR A 89 13.70 11.68 -12.71
CA TYR A 89 14.38 10.64 -11.97
C TYR A 89 15.59 10.16 -12.79
N GLN A 90 16.58 9.64 -12.09
CA GLN A 90 17.79 9.17 -12.73
C GLN A 90 17.69 7.66 -12.93
N THR A 91 17.97 7.21 -14.13
CA THR A 91 17.94 5.79 -14.44
C THR A 91 19.31 5.19 -14.08
N ALA A 92 19.37 3.86 -14.12
CA ALA A 92 20.60 3.16 -13.72
C ALA A 92 21.79 3.51 -14.58
N ASP A 93 21.58 3.94 -15.82
CA ASP A 93 22.67 4.30 -16.71
C ASP A 93 23.10 5.76 -16.54
N GLY A 94 22.53 6.47 -15.56
CA GLY A 94 22.90 7.84 -15.27
C GLY A 94 22.09 8.89 -16.01
N ASN A 95 21.22 8.48 -16.91
CA ASN A 95 20.41 9.43 -17.65
C ASN A 95 19.21 9.91 -16.82
N ILE A 96 18.66 11.06 -17.18
CA ILE A 96 17.49 11.60 -16.50
C ILE A 96 16.27 11.29 -17.33
N SER A 97 15.24 10.74 -16.70
CA SER A 97 13.97 10.50 -17.33
C SER A 97 12.89 11.27 -16.61
N VAL A 98 11.79 11.50 -17.28
CA VAL A 98 10.66 12.23 -16.71
C VAL A 98 9.50 11.25 -16.58
N GLY A 99 8.99 11.13 -15.38
CA GLY A 99 7.82 10.30 -15.10
C GLY A 99 6.65 11.16 -14.70
N THR A 100 5.46 10.63 -14.85
CA THR A 100 4.25 11.31 -14.44
C THR A 100 3.94 10.90 -13.00
N VAL A 101 3.51 11.85 -12.20
CA VAL A 101 3.11 11.59 -10.82
C VAL A 101 1.61 11.62 -10.78
N ILE A 102 1.01 10.58 -10.22
CA ILE A 102 -0.43 10.47 -10.13
C ILE A 102 -0.88 10.25 -8.69
N ASN A 103 -2.13 10.51 -8.43
CA ASN A 103 -2.74 10.24 -7.15
C ASN A 103 -3.59 8.99 -7.30
N LEU A 104 -3.36 7.99 -6.46
CA LEU A 104 -4.19 6.81 -6.43
C LEU A 104 -5.22 7.01 -5.32
N SER A 105 -6.49 7.02 -5.69
CA SER A 105 -7.56 7.31 -4.74
C SER A 105 -7.63 6.29 -3.62
N SER A 106 -7.43 5.03 -3.94
CA SER A 106 -7.44 4.01 -2.92
C SER A 106 -6.56 2.82 -3.25
N ILE A 107 -5.90 2.29 -2.25
CA ILE A 107 -5.18 1.04 -2.35
C ILE A 107 -5.72 0.16 -1.25
N ASN A 108 -6.26 -0.98 -1.62
CA ASN A 108 -6.74 -1.94 -0.63
C ASN A 108 -5.75 -3.09 -0.57
N PHE A 109 -5.37 -3.46 0.64
CA PHE A 109 -4.28 -4.35 0.85
C PHE A 109 -4.65 -5.19 2.06
N GLY A 110 -5.19 -6.35 1.82
CA GLY A 110 -5.56 -7.29 2.88
C GLY A 110 -6.59 -6.75 3.87
N GLY A 111 -7.52 -5.95 3.41
CA GLY A 111 -8.51 -5.36 4.29
C GLY A 111 -8.14 -3.98 4.79
N LEU A 112 -6.90 -3.54 4.56
CA LEU A 112 -6.50 -2.19 4.91
C LEU A 112 -6.72 -1.32 3.68
N THR A 113 -7.25 -0.14 3.86
CA THR A 113 -7.44 0.80 2.76
C THR A 113 -6.66 2.07 3.03
N LEU A 114 -5.81 2.45 2.09
CA LEU A 114 -5.11 3.71 2.13
C LEU A 114 -5.69 4.59 1.05
N THR A 115 -5.88 5.85 1.34
CA THR A 115 -6.44 6.79 0.36
C THR A 115 -5.40 7.82 -0.02
N ASP A 116 -5.55 8.37 -1.20
CA ASP A 116 -4.67 9.42 -1.69
C ASP A 116 -3.19 9.07 -1.60
N VAL A 117 -2.83 8.04 -2.32
CA VAL A 117 -1.45 7.57 -2.36
C VAL A 117 -0.77 8.07 -3.62
N ARG A 118 0.37 8.71 -3.45
CA ARG A 118 1.12 9.24 -4.58
C ARG A 118 1.90 8.12 -5.24
N ALA A 119 1.88 8.09 -6.55
CA ALA A 119 2.61 7.08 -7.32
C ALA A 119 3.32 7.71 -8.50
N SER A 120 4.43 7.13 -8.91
CA SER A 120 5.18 7.57 -10.08
C SER A 120 4.98 6.57 -11.20
N VAL A 121 4.66 7.08 -12.38
CA VAL A 121 4.53 6.25 -13.57
C VAL A 121 5.85 6.32 -14.29
N VAL A 122 6.47 5.17 -14.50
CA VAL A 122 7.77 5.11 -15.15
C VAL A 122 7.64 4.54 -16.56
N LYS A 123 8.45 5.00 -17.47
CA LYS A 123 8.34 4.64 -18.86
C LYS A 123 8.74 3.21 -19.20
N SER A 124 9.56 2.61 -18.38
CA SER A 124 10.02 1.26 -18.67
C SER A 124 8.85 0.30 -18.67
N GLN A 125 8.68 -0.46 -19.74
CA GLN A 125 7.59 -1.39 -19.84
C GLN A 125 7.80 -2.61 -18.97
N ASN A 126 9.03 -2.88 -18.60
CA ASN A 126 9.34 -4.02 -17.77
C ASN A 126 9.54 -3.65 -16.31
N ALA A 127 9.21 -2.41 -15.95
CA ALA A 127 9.36 -1.99 -14.57
C ALA A 127 8.36 -2.74 -13.70
N PRO A 128 8.77 -3.28 -12.58
CA PRO A 128 7.83 -3.95 -11.71
C PRO A 128 6.95 -2.91 -11.02
N LEU A 129 5.79 -3.33 -10.58
CA LEU A 129 4.94 -2.49 -9.76
C LEU A 129 5.52 -2.59 -8.35
N LEU A 130 5.87 -1.45 -7.75
CA LEU A 130 6.51 -1.44 -6.45
C LEU A 130 5.67 -0.75 -5.40
N LEU A 131 5.63 -1.33 -4.20
CA LEU A 131 5.09 -0.64 -3.03
C LEU A 131 6.31 -0.21 -2.22
N GLY A 132 6.55 1.08 -2.14
CA GLY A 132 7.72 1.62 -1.48
C GLY A 132 7.40 2.25 -0.13
N GLN A 133 8.36 2.95 0.41
CA GLN A 133 8.30 3.49 1.76
C GLN A 133 7.13 4.41 2.05
N THR A 134 6.66 5.17 1.06
CA THR A 134 5.56 6.08 1.29
C THR A 134 4.30 5.34 1.72
N VAL A 135 4.10 4.12 1.21
CA VAL A 135 2.98 3.31 1.61
C VAL A 135 3.32 2.55 2.88
N LEU A 136 4.52 1.97 2.95
CA LEU A 136 4.89 1.14 4.06
C LEU A 136 4.86 1.90 5.38
N GLN A 137 5.27 3.15 5.36
CA GLN A 137 5.26 3.98 6.55
C GLN A 137 3.83 4.24 7.03
N ARG A 138 2.90 4.32 6.10
CA ARG A 138 1.50 4.57 6.44
C ARG A 138 0.83 3.32 7.01
N LEU A 139 1.38 2.15 6.77
CA LEU A 139 0.81 0.91 7.26
C LEU A 139 1.14 0.67 8.74
N GLY A 140 2.27 1.16 9.22
CA GLY A 140 2.66 0.95 10.61
C GLY A 140 3.79 -0.06 10.74
N LYS A 141 3.73 -0.91 11.75
CA LYS A 141 4.78 -1.87 11.97
C LYS A 141 4.54 -3.10 11.11
N ILE A 142 5.56 -3.55 10.42
CA ILE A 142 5.45 -4.68 9.53
C ILE A 142 6.48 -5.74 9.91
N GLU A 143 6.02 -6.97 10.07
CA GLU A 143 6.89 -8.09 10.33
C GLU A 143 6.71 -9.07 9.18
N ILE A 144 7.79 -9.62 8.69
CA ILE A 144 7.75 -10.57 7.59
C ILE A 144 7.99 -11.97 8.16
N ASP A 145 6.98 -12.82 8.04
CA ASP A 145 7.09 -14.20 8.46
C ASP A 145 7.40 -15.04 7.22
N ASN A 146 8.65 -15.30 7.00
CA ASN A 146 9.07 -16.01 5.80
C ASN A 146 8.69 -17.49 5.81
N ALA A 147 8.54 -18.07 6.95
CA ALA A 147 8.18 -19.48 7.02
C ALA A 147 6.75 -19.72 6.56
N ASN A 148 5.85 -18.84 6.95
CA ASN A 148 4.45 -18.96 6.61
C ASN A 148 4.03 -18.06 5.45
N ARG A 149 4.95 -17.24 4.95
CA ARG A 149 4.72 -16.30 3.86
C ARG A 149 3.58 -15.36 4.16
N ILE A 150 3.67 -14.73 5.31
CA ILE A 150 2.67 -13.78 5.76
C ILE A 150 3.35 -12.49 6.21
N LEU A 151 2.76 -11.36 5.82
CA LEU A 151 3.16 -10.06 6.34
C LEU A 151 2.22 -9.77 7.50
N LYS A 152 2.79 -9.51 8.67
CA LYS A 152 1.99 -9.19 9.84
C LYS A 152 2.09 -7.70 10.07
N ILE A 153 0.99 -7.01 9.94
CA ILE A 153 0.96 -5.57 10.03
C ILE A 153 0.20 -5.14 11.27
N THR A 154 0.85 -4.31 12.08
CA THR A 154 0.22 -3.70 13.24
C THR A 154 0.04 -2.23 12.90
N THR A 155 -1.17 -1.79 12.81
CA THR A 155 -1.49 -0.47 12.29
C THR A 155 -2.62 0.18 13.06
N LYS A 156 -2.70 1.50 12.97
CA LYS A 156 -3.82 2.25 13.50
C LYS A 156 -4.79 2.60 12.39
N GLN A 157 -4.56 2.12 11.18
CA GLN A 157 -5.46 2.36 10.07
C GLN A 157 -6.77 1.60 10.29
N THR A 158 -7.83 2.07 9.65
CA THR A 158 -9.11 1.37 9.69
C THR A 158 -9.01 0.08 8.88
N VAL A 159 -9.55 -0.99 9.43
CA VAL A 159 -9.55 -2.27 8.75
C VAL A 159 -10.96 -2.48 8.22
N ASP A 160 -11.08 -2.76 6.93
CA ASP A 160 -12.38 -2.97 6.28
C ASP A 160 -12.87 -4.38 6.46
#